data_84b99a741259f974e1bb2c43212ae3f7
#
_entry.id   84b99a741259f974e1bb2c43212ae3f7
#
_cell.length_a   1.000
_cell.length_b   1.000
_cell.length_c   1.000
_cell.angle_alpha   90.00
_cell.angle_beta   90.00
_cell.angle_gamma   90.00
#
_symmetry.space_group_name_H-M   'P 1'
#
loop_
_entity.id
_entity.type
_entity.pdbx_description
1 polymer ?
#
loop_
_entity_poly.entity_id
_entity_poly.type
_entity_poly.pdbx_seq_one_letter_code
_entity_poly.pdbx_strand_id
1 'polypeptide(L)'
;MRRLLFACALTIASAAHADLCATGRQQSPIDIAGARKSALPPLAFAYTPAPLKVANDGHTLRVRLAGAGELRIGRETYRLQQVHFHTPGGDKVAGQEFPMAAHVLHKSASGQLLAVVVFFRLGAENAWLGRLWPHIPARADGDHAIAGERIDASGLLPAARGYWRYTGSETSPPCREGVQWIVLRQPVELSAAQLAEYRKHFADNARAVQPLNNRTILESP
;
A
#
# COMPACT_ATOMS: atom_id res chain seq x y z
N MET A 1 2.30 -62.69 3.56
CA MET A 1 1.96 -61.38 4.15
C MET A 1 2.73 -60.30 3.43
N ARG A 2 2.08 -59.58 2.48
CA ARG A 2 2.67 -58.48 1.69
C ARG A 2 2.33 -57.17 2.37
N ARG A 3 3.34 -56.45 2.83
CA ARG A 3 3.18 -55.07 3.37
C ARG A 3 3.22 -54.08 2.20
N LEU A 4 2.11 -53.40 1.95
CA LEU A 4 2.03 -52.22 1.07
C LEU A 4 2.58 -51.01 1.82
N LEU A 5 3.61 -50.38 1.26
CA LEU A 5 4.11 -49.09 1.65
C LEU A 5 3.28 -48.01 0.92
N PHE A 6 2.51 -47.25 1.68
CA PHE A 6 1.89 -46.03 1.19
C PHE A 6 2.96 -44.90 1.22
N ALA A 7 3.39 -44.46 0.04
CA ALA A 7 4.20 -43.26 -0.10
C ALA A 7 3.26 -42.04 -0.05
N CYS A 8 3.45 -41.19 0.96
CA CYS A 8 2.72 -39.95 1.15
C CYS A 8 3.30 -38.90 0.18
N ALA A 9 2.55 -38.52 -0.84
CA ALA A 9 2.88 -37.40 -1.73
C ALA A 9 2.32 -36.11 -1.12
N LEU A 10 3.10 -35.45 -0.30
CA LEU A 10 2.85 -34.06 0.15
C LEU A 10 4.08 -33.25 -0.21
N THR A 11 3.97 -32.35 -1.18
CA THR A 11 4.73 -31.08 -1.30
C THR A 11 4.71 -30.56 -2.74
N ILE A 12 3.65 -29.90 -3.19
CA ILE A 12 3.71 -29.09 -4.44
C ILE A 12 3.02 -27.71 -4.32
N ALA A 13 2.34 -27.39 -3.23
CA ALA A 13 1.57 -26.15 -3.16
C ALA A 13 2.41 -24.88 -2.82
N SER A 14 3.63 -25.03 -2.29
CA SER A 14 4.41 -23.87 -1.81
C SER A 14 5.26 -23.20 -2.91
N ALA A 15 5.64 -23.92 -3.96
CA ALA A 15 6.52 -23.40 -5.02
C ALA A 15 5.80 -22.45 -6.02
N ALA A 16 4.49 -22.64 -6.24
CA ALA A 16 3.75 -21.85 -7.22
C ALA A 16 3.55 -20.37 -6.84
N HIS A 17 3.60 -20.03 -5.54
CA HIS A 17 3.39 -18.65 -5.11
C HIS A 17 4.66 -17.78 -5.14
N ALA A 18 5.84 -18.38 -5.00
CA ALA A 18 7.11 -17.65 -5.09
C ALA A 18 7.43 -17.19 -6.52
N ASP A 19 6.87 -17.84 -7.51
CA ASP A 19 7.14 -17.59 -8.93
C ASP A 19 6.45 -16.32 -9.46
N LEU A 20 5.29 -15.91 -8.93
CA LEU A 20 4.57 -14.71 -9.40
C LEU A 20 5.37 -13.42 -9.23
N CYS A 21 6.23 -13.32 -8.23
CA CYS A 21 7.09 -12.15 -8.07
C CYS A 21 8.11 -11.99 -9.21
N ALA A 22 8.51 -13.12 -9.82
CA ALA A 22 9.48 -13.15 -10.93
C ALA A 22 8.80 -13.25 -12.30
N THR A 23 7.69 -13.99 -12.41
CA THR A 23 7.08 -14.35 -13.71
C THR A 23 5.80 -13.59 -14.01
N GLY A 24 5.18 -12.94 -13.01
CA GLY A 24 3.96 -12.16 -13.17
C GLY A 24 4.14 -11.00 -14.17
N ARG A 25 3.08 -10.74 -14.92
CA ARG A 25 3.12 -9.73 -16.00
C ARG A 25 2.38 -8.43 -15.64
N GLN A 26 1.63 -8.42 -14.54
CA GLN A 26 0.91 -7.25 -14.04
C GLN A 26 1.46 -6.86 -12.66
N GLN A 27 2.77 -6.82 -12.54
CA GLN A 27 3.44 -6.58 -11.27
C GLN A 27 3.51 -5.08 -10.91
N SER A 28 3.58 -4.78 -9.60
CA SER A 28 3.74 -3.45 -8.99
C SER A 28 5.02 -3.41 -8.15
N PRO A 29 5.60 -2.19 -7.91
CA PRO A 29 5.20 -0.88 -8.43
C PRO A 29 5.56 -0.67 -9.90
N ILE A 30 5.14 0.45 -10.51
CA ILE A 30 5.45 0.82 -11.92
C ILE A 30 5.95 2.26 -12.03
N ASP A 31 6.49 2.62 -13.19
CA ASP A 31 6.65 4.03 -13.58
C ASP A 31 5.38 4.51 -14.30
N ILE A 32 4.71 5.49 -13.72
CA ILE A 32 3.48 6.09 -14.25
C ILE A 32 3.87 7.09 -15.33
N ALA A 33 3.88 6.62 -16.59
CA ALA A 33 4.14 7.43 -17.77
C ALA A 33 3.12 7.14 -18.86
N GLY A 34 2.80 8.12 -19.70
CA GLY A 34 1.88 7.96 -20.83
C GLY A 34 0.43 7.64 -20.41
N ALA A 35 -0.01 8.13 -19.26
CA ALA A 35 -1.37 7.94 -18.79
C ALA A 35 -2.40 8.56 -19.75
N ARG A 36 -3.52 7.86 -19.96
CA ARG A 36 -4.62 8.29 -20.83
C ARG A 36 -5.71 8.95 -19.99
N LYS A 37 -6.08 10.18 -20.31
CA LYS A 37 -7.24 10.84 -19.70
C LYS A 37 -8.52 10.02 -19.91
N SER A 38 -9.30 9.88 -18.85
CA SER A 38 -10.51 9.07 -18.85
C SER A 38 -11.54 9.67 -17.88
N ALA A 39 -12.81 9.51 -18.17
CA ALA A 39 -13.92 9.92 -17.30
C ALA A 39 -14.02 8.98 -16.08
N LEU A 40 -12.94 8.91 -15.28
CA LEU A 40 -12.94 8.13 -14.06
C LEU A 40 -13.84 8.76 -12.99
N PRO A 41 -14.57 7.94 -12.19
CA PRO A 41 -15.42 8.45 -11.14
C PRO A 41 -14.63 9.16 -10.04
N PRO A 42 -15.19 10.15 -9.34
CA PRO A 42 -14.54 10.76 -8.19
C PRO A 42 -14.33 9.73 -7.05
N LEU A 43 -13.30 9.96 -6.24
CA LEU A 43 -13.02 9.19 -5.04
C LEU A 43 -13.82 9.77 -3.86
N ALA A 44 -14.67 8.98 -3.24
CA ALA A 44 -15.41 9.36 -2.04
C ALA A 44 -14.88 8.60 -0.82
N PHE A 45 -14.00 9.24 -0.06
CA PHE A 45 -13.46 8.70 1.18
C PHE A 45 -14.42 9.01 2.35
N ALA A 46 -14.79 7.98 3.11
CA ALA A 46 -15.61 8.06 4.31
C ALA A 46 -14.89 7.35 5.47
N TYR A 47 -13.75 7.91 5.89
CA TYR A 47 -12.98 7.39 7.01
C TYR A 47 -13.46 7.99 8.32
N THR A 48 -13.21 7.26 9.40
CA THR A 48 -13.57 7.67 10.76
C THR A 48 -12.41 7.39 11.71
N PRO A 49 -12.22 8.20 12.75
CA PRO A 49 -11.21 7.93 13.75
C PRO A 49 -11.36 6.52 14.36
N ALA A 50 -10.26 5.78 14.45
CA ALA A 50 -10.19 4.45 15.05
C ALA A 50 -9.11 4.38 16.12
N PRO A 51 -9.19 3.46 17.09
CA PRO A 51 -8.10 3.21 18.03
C PRO A 51 -6.78 2.96 17.30
N LEU A 52 -5.70 3.63 17.73
CA LEU A 52 -4.40 3.44 17.12
C LEU A 52 -3.85 2.05 17.45
N LYS A 53 -3.67 1.25 16.42
CA LYS A 53 -2.99 -0.05 16.48
C LYS A 53 -1.89 -0.09 15.46
N VAL A 54 -0.68 -0.35 15.90
CA VAL A 54 0.52 -0.40 15.06
C VAL A 54 1.20 -1.76 15.15
N ALA A 55 1.89 -2.15 14.09
CA ALA A 55 2.75 -3.33 14.07
C ALA A 55 4.00 -3.01 13.25
N ASN A 56 5.16 -3.44 13.73
CA ASN A 56 6.37 -3.57 12.95
C ASN A 56 6.43 -5.03 12.46
N ASP A 57 6.34 -5.25 11.15
CA ASP A 57 6.39 -6.62 10.59
C ASP A 57 7.80 -7.01 10.09
N GLY A 58 8.82 -6.22 10.46
CA GLY A 58 10.21 -6.38 10.01
C GLY A 58 10.48 -5.78 8.64
N HIS A 59 9.44 -5.35 7.91
CA HIS A 59 9.55 -4.75 6.59
C HIS A 59 8.98 -3.33 6.55
N THR A 60 7.90 -3.07 7.25
CA THR A 60 7.24 -1.75 7.31
C THR A 60 6.49 -1.57 8.63
N LEU A 61 6.15 -0.32 8.94
CA LEU A 61 5.15 0.01 9.96
C LEU A 61 3.77 -0.16 9.36
N ARG A 62 2.91 -0.96 10.02
CA ARG A 62 1.49 -1.10 9.68
C ARG A 62 0.61 -0.42 10.72
N VAL A 63 -0.36 0.35 10.24
CA VAL A 63 -1.44 0.93 11.05
C VAL A 63 -2.71 0.14 10.73
N ARG A 64 -3.26 -0.59 11.71
CA ARG A 64 -4.48 -1.39 11.56
C ARG A 64 -5.72 -0.52 11.64
N LEU A 65 -6.53 -0.50 10.58
CA LEU A 65 -7.69 0.38 10.42
C LEU A 65 -8.94 -0.37 9.94
N ALA A 66 -8.98 -1.69 10.12
CA ALA A 66 -10.17 -2.47 9.74
C ALA A 66 -11.40 -1.95 10.49
N GLY A 67 -12.47 -1.63 9.74
CA GLY A 67 -13.69 -1.03 10.29
C GLY A 67 -13.67 0.49 10.45
N ALA A 68 -12.55 1.18 10.11
CA ALA A 68 -12.43 2.64 10.21
C ALA A 68 -12.92 3.37 8.93
N GLY A 69 -13.86 2.80 8.20
CA GLY A 69 -14.50 3.45 7.06
C GLY A 69 -14.23 2.78 5.72
N GLU A 70 -14.52 3.52 4.66
CA GLU A 70 -14.54 2.99 3.31
C GLU A 70 -14.14 4.03 2.26
N LEU A 71 -13.77 3.55 1.07
CA LEU A 71 -13.64 4.31 -0.16
C LEU A 71 -14.70 3.84 -1.16
N ARG A 72 -15.46 4.77 -1.74
CA ARG A 72 -16.37 4.49 -2.87
C ARG A 72 -15.79 5.04 -4.16
N ILE A 73 -15.88 4.23 -5.22
CA ILE A 73 -15.47 4.58 -6.57
C ILE A 73 -16.61 4.18 -7.51
N GLY A 74 -17.40 5.14 -7.98
CA GLY A 74 -18.63 4.86 -8.72
C GLY A 74 -19.61 4.06 -7.86
N ARG A 75 -19.94 2.83 -8.27
CA ARG A 75 -20.85 1.94 -7.53
C ARG A 75 -20.15 0.96 -6.59
N GLU A 76 -18.83 0.90 -6.62
CA GLU A 76 -18.06 -0.04 -5.82
C GLU A 76 -17.64 0.57 -4.49
N THR A 77 -17.69 -0.25 -3.45
CA THR A 77 -17.28 0.11 -2.08
C THR A 77 -16.17 -0.80 -1.61
N TYR A 78 -15.11 -0.18 -1.09
CA TYR A 78 -13.92 -0.85 -0.58
C TYR A 78 -13.69 -0.46 0.88
N ARG A 79 -13.72 -1.41 1.79
CA ARG A 79 -13.53 -1.18 3.23
C ARG A 79 -12.06 -1.01 3.54
N LEU A 80 -11.74 0.03 4.32
CA LEU A 80 -10.39 0.29 4.81
C LEU A 80 -9.88 -0.87 5.65
N GLN A 81 -8.63 -1.27 5.44
CA GLN A 81 -7.97 -2.37 6.15
C GLN A 81 -6.79 -1.87 6.97
N GLN A 82 -5.84 -1.19 6.32
CA GLN A 82 -4.59 -0.76 6.94
C GLN A 82 -3.90 0.34 6.12
N VAL A 83 -2.94 1.01 6.77
CA VAL A 83 -1.93 1.85 6.11
C VAL A 83 -0.56 1.25 6.40
N HIS A 84 0.33 1.27 5.41
CA HIS A 84 1.75 0.99 5.58
C HIS A 84 2.59 1.88 4.65
N PHE A 85 3.92 1.87 4.81
CA PHE A 85 4.78 2.86 4.19
C PHE A 85 5.98 2.22 3.49
N HIS A 86 6.45 2.92 2.45
CA HIS A 86 7.66 2.56 1.71
C HIS A 86 8.61 3.74 1.56
N THR A 87 9.89 3.48 1.71
CA THR A 87 11.01 4.38 1.41
C THR A 87 12.02 3.67 0.51
N PRO A 88 12.26 4.16 -0.75
CA PRO A 88 11.51 5.21 -1.45
C PRO A 88 10.04 4.84 -1.70
N GLY A 89 9.28 5.70 -2.37
CA GLY A 89 7.83 5.56 -2.53
C GLY A 89 7.32 4.41 -3.41
N GLY A 90 8.21 3.66 -4.04
CA GLY A 90 7.89 2.51 -4.90
C GLY A 90 7.52 2.94 -6.32
N ASP A 91 6.27 3.33 -6.57
CA ASP A 91 5.89 3.87 -7.88
C ASP A 91 6.68 5.14 -8.22
N LYS A 92 7.01 5.32 -9.52
CA LYS A 92 7.57 6.57 -10.07
C LYS A 92 6.51 7.30 -10.90
N VAL A 93 6.72 8.58 -11.15
CA VAL A 93 5.92 9.37 -12.08
C VAL A 93 6.85 10.00 -13.10
N ALA A 94 6.79 9.54 -14.36
CA ALA A 94 7.68 9.96 -15.44
C ALA A 94 9.17 9.94 -15.03
N GLY A 95 9.59 8.85 -14.39
CA GLY A 95 10.94 8.66 -13.87
C GLY A 95 11.23 9.32 -12.52
N GLN A 96 10.37 10.22 -12.03
CA GLN A 96 10.55 10.88 -10.75
C GLN A 96 10.25 9.93 -9.59
N GLU A 97 11.19 9.81 -8.66
CA GLU A 97 11.01 9.12 -7.38
C GLU A 97 10.48 10.06 -6.29
N PHE A 98 9.74 9.49 -5.35
CA PHE A 98 9.32 10.17 -4.13
C PHE A 98 10.06 9.58 -2.94
N PRO A 99 10.46 10.38 -1.94
CA PRO A 99 11.23 9.89 -0.80
C PRO A 99 10.46 8.88 0.05
N MET A 100 9.13 8.93 0.02
CA MET A 100 8.25 8.03 0.77
C MET A 100 6.88 7.96 0.12
N ALA A 101 6.19 6.83 0.31
CA ALA A 101 4.75 6.71 0.05
C ALA A 101 4.04 5.96 1.18
N ALA A 102 2.76 6.30 1.38
CA ALA A 102 1.83 5.49 2.15
C ALA A 102 0.94 4.70 1.20
N HIS A 103 0.76 3.42 1.47
CA HIS A 103 -0.23 2.56 0.83
C HIS A 103 -1.42 2.38 1.77
N VAL A 104 -2.57 2.90 1.38
CA VAL A 104 -3.84 2.75 2.10
C VAL A 104 -4.60 1.60 1.48
N LEU A 105 -4.61 0.45 2.14
CA LEU A 105 -5.21 -0.78 1.61
C LEU A 105 -6.68 -0.90 1.96
N HIS A 106 -7.43 -1.35 0.97
CA HIS A 106 -8.87 -1.58 1.07
C HIS A 106 -9.23 -2.93 0.46
N LYS A 107 -10.43 -3.41 0.81
CA LYS A 107 -10.98 -4.67 0.30
C LYS A 107 -12.48 -4.52 0.03
N SER A 108 -12.94 -4.96 -1.15
CA SER A 108 -14.36 -5.03 -1.47
C SER A 108 -15.04 -6.22 -0.79
N ALA A 109 -16.37 -6.29 -0.85
CA ALA A 109 -17.13 -7.43 -0.34
C ALA A 109 -16.80 -8.74 -1.11
N SER A 110 -16.42 -8.65 -2.38
CA SER A 110 -15.97 -9.81 -3.20
C SER A 110 -14.53 -10.23 -2.94
N GLY A 111 -13.80 -9.51 -2.06
CA GLY A 111 -12.40 -9.79 -1.79
C GLY A 111 -11.39 -9.07 -2.70
N GLN A 112 -11.84 -8.25 -3.65
CA GLN A 112 -10.98 -7.44 -4.51
C GLN A 112 -10.14 -6.47 -3.68
N LEU A 113 -8.82 -6.50 -3.86
CA LEU A 113 -7.90 -5.57 -3.21
C LEU A 113 -7.79 -4.26 -4.00
N LEU A 114 -7.71 -3.16 -3.27
CA LEU A 114 -7.44 -1.83 -3.79
C LEU A 114 -6.43 -1.13 -2.88
N ALA A 115 -5.40 -0.57 -3.49
CA ALA A 115 -4.40 0.25 -2.82
C ALA A 115 -4.51 1.71 -3.29
N VAL A 116 -4.62 2.65 -2.34
CA VAL A 116 -4.44 4.08 -2.61
C VAL A 116 -3.03 4.46 -2.21
N VAL A 117 -2.28 5.05 -3.14
CA VAL A 117 -0.93 5.57 -2.90
C VAL A 117 -1.02 7.06 -2.62
N VAL A 118 -0.43 7.47 -1.50
CA VAL A 118 -0.19 8.87 -1.14
C VAL A 118 1.32 9.08 -1.14
N PHE A 119 1.82 9.82 -2.11
CA PHE A 119 3.24 10.20 -2.14
C PHE A 119 3.55 11.29 -1.15
N PHE A 120 4.76 11.26 -0.63
CA PHE A 120 5.33 12.35 0.16
C PHE A 120 6.44 13.04 -0.61
N ARG A 121 6.56 14.36 -0.40
CA ARG A 121 7.71 15.17 -0.81
C ARG A 121 8.33 15.83 0.42
N LEU A 122 9.60 16.21 0.35
CA LEU A 122 10.22 16.99 1.43
C LEU A 122 9.58 18.37 1.48
N GLY A 123 9.31 18.83 2.71
CA GLY A 123 8.66 20.09 2.99
C GLY A 123 8.39 20.29 4.48
N ALA A 124 7.19 20.79 4.80
CA ALA A 124 6.74 20.99 6.17
C ALA A 124 6.56 19.68 6.94
N GLU A 125 6.57 19.75 8.24
CA GLU A 125 6.25 18.61 9.10
C GLU A 125 4.81 18.14 8.87
N ASN A 126 4.64 16.82 8.77
CA ASN A 126 3.35 16.16 8.63
C ASN A 126 2.78 15.82 10.01
N ALA A 127 1.72 16.51 10.42
CA ALA A 127 1.11 16.31 11.73
C ALA A 127 0.56 14.89 11.94
N TRP A 128 0.09 14.23 10.87
CA TRP A 128 -0.42 12.86 10.95
C TRP A 128 0.71 11.88 11.26
N LEU A 129 1.86 12.00 10.56
CA LEU A 129 3.06 11.22 10.84
C LEU A 129 3.65 11.54 12.21
N GLY A 130 3.61 12.81 12.64
CA GLY A 130 4.09 13.24 13.96
C GLY A 130 3.36 12.54 15.12
N ARG A 131 2.08 12.19 14.93
CA ARG A 131 1.30 11.39 15.90
C ARG A 131 1.63 9.91 15.85
N LEU A 132 2.11 9.40 14.72
CA LEU A 132 2.34 7.99 14.50
C LEU A 132 3.77 7.56 14.86
N TRP A 133 4.80 8.35 14.49
CA TRP A 133 6.20 7.96 14.63
C TRP A 133 6.65 7.65 16.06
N PRO A 134 6.16 8.33 17.12
CA PRO A 134 6.49 7.97 18.49
C PRO A 134 6.08 6.56 18.91
N HIS A 135 5.24 5.91 18.12
CA HIS A 135 4.70 4.58 18.40
C HIS A 135 5.27 3.48 17.49
N ILE A 136 6.34 3.76 16.74
CA ILE A 136 7.00 2.73 15.93
C ILE A 136 7.63 1.69 16.87
N PRO A 137 7.20 0.40 16.82
CA PRO A 137 7.82 -0.63 17.65
C PRO A 137 9.28 -0.85 17.24
N ALA A 138 10.19 -0.87 18.20
CA ALA A 138 11.64 -1.01 17.94
C ALA A 138 12.03 -2.36 17.31
N ARG A 139 11.20 -3.37 17.45
CA ARG A 139 11.44 -4.74 16.93
C ARG A 139 10.22 -5.21 16.16
N ALA A 140 10.45 -6.13 15.22
CA ALA A 140 9.36 -6.85 14.58
C ALA A 140 8.58 -7.63 15.63
N ASP A 141 7.31 -7.28 15.79
CA ASP A 141 6.42 -7.83 16.81
C ASP A 141 4.96 -7.69 16.32
N GLY A 142 4.04 -8.28 17.06
CA GLY A 142 2.60 -8.26 16.76
C GLY A 142 1.95 -6.88 16.82
N ASP A 143 0.63 -6.86 16.84
CA ASP A 143 -0.15 -5.63 16.92
C ASP A 143 -0.09 -5.02 18.33
N HIS A 144 0.32 -3.74 18.41
CA HIS A 144 0.32 -2.95 19.63
C HIS A 144 -0.82 -1.94 19.61
N ALA A 145 -1.75 -2.04 20.54
CA ALA A 145 -2.78 -1.04 20.76
C ALA A 145 -2.23 0.09 21.65
N ILE A 146 -2.31 1.33 21.17
CA ILE A 146 -1.84 2.50 21.92
C ILE A 146 -3.01 3.05 22.73
N ALA A 147 -2.92 2.92 24.06
CA ALA A 147 -4.00 3.30 24.94
C ALA A 147 -4.34 4.80 24.84
N GLY A 148 -5.63 5.12 24.70
CA GLY A 148 -6.13 6.50 24.59
C GLY A 148 -5.90 7.17 23.24
N GLU A 149 -5.08 6.60 22.34
CA GLU A 149 -4.80 7.18 21.03
C GLU A 149 -5.79 6.72 19.97
N ARG A 150 -6.20 7.66 19.12
CA ARG A 150 -7.03 7.42 17.94
C ARG A 150 -6.42 8.09 16.73
N ILE A 151 -6.56 7.47 15.56
CA ILE A 151 -6.07 8.02 14.30
C ILE A 151 -7.14 7.96 13.22
N ASP A 152 -7.19 8.98 12.37
CA ASP A 152 -8.09 9.08 11.22
C ASP A 152 -7.25 9.10 9.94
N ALA A 153 -7.46 8.11 9.06
CA ALA A 153 -6.73 8.03 7.80
C ALA A 153 -7.04 9.19 6.84
N SER A 154 -8.12 9.93 7.05
CA SER A 154 -8.44 11.11 6.22
C SER A 154 -7.37 12.21 6.33
N GLY A 155 -6.70 12.32 7.49
CA GLY A 155 -5.60 13.27 7.71
C GLY A 155 -4.33 12.98 6.89
N LEU A 156 -4.23 11.79 6.30
CA LEU A 156 -3.13 11.43 5.41
C LEU A 156 -3.36 11.89 3.95
N LEU A 157 -4.61 12.16 3.58
CA LEU A 157 -4.99 12.40 2.20
C LEU A 157 -4.72 13.85 1.77
N PRO A 158 -4.18 14.11 0.54
CA PRO A 158 -4.03 15.47 0.01
C PRO A 158 -5.39 16.14 -0.24
N ALA A 159 -5.44 17.46 -0.38
CA ALA A 159 -6.68 18.19 -0.67
C ALA A 159 -7.25 17.84 -2.05
N ALA A 160 -6.42 17.84 -3.09
CA ALA A 160 -6.83 17.44 -4.43
C ALA A 160 -6.86 15.90 -4.56
N ARG A 161 -7.92 15.40 -5.18
CA ARG A 161 -8.19 13.95 -5.30
C ARG A 161 -8.03 13.43 -6.73
N GLY A 162 -7.40 14.19 -7.64
CA GLY A 162 -7.01 13.69 -8.96
C GLY A 162 -6.06 12.50 -8.84
N TYR A 163 -6.22 11.49 -9.69
CA TYR A 163 -5.49 10.24 -9.54
C TYR A 163 -5.19 9.56 -10.87
N TRP A 164 -4.20 8.69 -10.83
CA TRP A 164 -3.98 7.66 -11.84
C TRP A 164 -4.51 6.31 -11.35
N ARG A 165 -4.96 5.49 -12.29
CA ARG A 165 -5.46 4.15 -12.02
C ARG A 165 -4.78 3.13 -12.92
N TYR A 166 -4.34 2.00 -12.33
CA TYR A 166 -3.85 0.84 -13.07
C TYR A 166 -4.15 -0.46 -12.32
N THR A 167 -4.10 -1.60 -13.02
CA THR A 167 -4.16 -2.92 -12.41
C THR A 167 -2.74 -3.45 -12.21
N GLY A 168 -2.43 -3.90 -11.01
CA GLY A 168 -1.12 -4.39 -10.62
C GLY A 168 -1.18 -5.57 -9.67
N SER A 169 -0.19 -5.67 -8.78
CA SER A 169 -0.02 -6.77 -7.83
C SER A 169 0.21 -6.27 -6.41
N GLU A 170 0.21 -7.19 -5.44
CA GLU A 170 0.91 -6.99 -4.16
C GLU A 170 2.40 -6.73 -4.44
N THR A 171 3.05 -5.90 -3.61
CA THR A 171 4.47 -5.54 -3.76
C THR A 171 5.41 -6.39 -2.89
N SER A 172 4.85 -7.35 -2.17
CA SER A 172 5.58 -8.36 -1.39
C SER A 172 5.06 -9.76 -1.71
N PRO A 173 5.85 -10.81 -1.51
CA PRO A 173 5.40 -12.18 -1.73
C PRO A 173 4.07 -12.48 -1.04
N PRO A 174 3.13 -13.17 -1.73
CA PRO A 174 3.29 -13.89 -3.00
C PRO A 174 3.07 -13.08 -4.29
N CYS A 175 3.05 -11.75 -4.26
CA CYS A 175 2.93 -10.83 -5.42
C CYS A 175 1.69 -11.13 -6.29
N ARG A 176 0.55 -11.45 -5.65
CA ARG A 176 -0.70 -11.76 -6.36
C ARG A 176 -1.16 -10.59 -7.20
N GLU A 177 -1.48 -10.88 -8.44
CA GLU A 177 -1.98 -9.89 -9.40
C GLU A 177 -3.48 -9.60 -9.20
N GLY A 178 -3.98 -8.57 -9.87
CA GLY A 178 -5.37 -8.15 -9.80
C GLY A 178 -5.65 -7.04 -8.77
N VAL A 179 -4.64 -6.50 -8.10
CA VAL A 179 -4.81 -5.35 -7.20
C VAL A 179 -5.12 -4.09 -8.02
N GLN A 180 -6.18 -3.37 -7.64
CA GLN A 180 -6.47 -2.05 -8.20
C GLN A 180 -5.61 -1.00 -7.51
N TRP A 181 -4.83 -0.26 -8.29
CA TRP A 181 -3.98 0.83 -7.79
C TRP A 181 -4.58 2.18 -8.16
N ILE A 182 -4.76 3.02 -7.14
CA ILE A 182 -5.18 4.42 -7.23
C ILE A 182 -4.03 5.26 -6.71
N VAL A 183 -3.34 5.98 -7.57
CA VAL A 183 -2.20 6.80 -7.19
C VAL A 183 -2.62 8.27 -7.20
N LEU A 184 -2.68 8.91 -6.03
CA LEU A 184 -3.07 10.31 -5.91
C LEU A 184 -1.99 11.20 -6.52
N ARG A 185 -2.42 12.15 -7.38
CA ARG A 185 -1.49 13.01 -8.13
C ARG A 185 -0.80 14.05 -7.26
N GLN A 186 -1.48 14.55 -6.24
CA GLN A 186 -0.92 15.55 -5.33
C GLN A 186 -0.17 14.86 -4.20
N PRO A 187 1.16 15.05 -4.06
CA PRO A 187 1.89 14.59 -2.90
C PRO A 187 1.54 15.44 -1.67
N VAL A 188 1.68 14.85 -0.49
CA VAL A 188 1.69 15.55 0.79
C VAL A 188 3.13 15.81 1.23
N GLU A 189 3.34 16.66 2.22
CA GLU A 189 4.67 16.96 2.73
C GLU A 189 5.03 16.10 3.94
N LEU A 190 6.33 15.87 4.12
CA LEU A 190 6.96 15.43 5.36
C LEU A 190 8.28 16.17 5.56
N SER A 191 8.69 16.39 6.81
CA SER A 191 9.99 16.98 7.08
C SER A 191 11.14 15.98 6.86
N ALA A 192 12.34 16.50 6.58
CA ALA A 192 13.54 15.68 6.49
C ALA A 192 13.80 14.90 7.78
N ALA A 193 13.48 15.47 8.94
CA ALA A 193 13.60 14.80 10.24
C ALA A 193 12.64 13.60 10.36
N GLN A 194 11.37 13.76 9.91
CA GLN A 194 10.41 12.66 9.91
C GLN A 194 10.83 11.52 8.99
N LEU A 195 11.35 11.84 7.80
CA LEU A 195 11.88 10.81 6.88
C LEU A 195 13.08 10.09 7.49
N ALA A 196 14.02 10.83 8.09
CA ALA A 196 15.19 10.25 8.74
C ALA A 196 14.79 9.34 9.92
N GLU A 197 13.79 9.75 10.72
CA GLU A 197 13.29 8.93 11.81
C GLU A 197 12.71 7.59 11.32
N TYR A 198 11.85 7.63 10.31
CA TYR A 198 11.30 6.40 9.72
C TYR A 198 12.39 5.47 9.18
N ARG A 199 13.39 6.02 8.50
CA ARG A 199 14.50 5.27 7.90
C ARG A 199 15.41 4.57 8.92
N LYS A 200 15.42 4.97 10.18
CA LYS A 200 16.13 4.23 11.24
C LYS A 200 15.56 2.82 11.44
N HIS A 201 14.29 2.65 11.15
CA HIS A 201 13.56 1.39 11.32
C HIS A 201 13.38 0.62 10.00
N PHE A 202 13.13 1.34 8.91
CA PHE A 202 12.70 0.76 7.62
C PHE A 202 13.34 1.52 6.45
N ALA A 203 14.64 1.29 6.22
CA ALA A 203 15.33 1.84 5.05
C ALA A 203 15.13 0.94 3.83
N ASP A 204 14.93 1.57 2.66
CA ASP A 204 14.95 0.93 1.33
C ASP A 204 14.05 -0.32 1.21
N ASN A 205 12.82 -0.20 1.75
CA ASN A 205 11.85 -1.31 1.81
C ASN A 205 10.88 -1.35 0.60
N ALA A 206 11.09 -0.53 -0.42
CA ALA A 206 10.29 -0.58 -1.64
C ALA A 206 10.83 -1.63 -2.61
N ARG A 207 9.92 -2.36 -3.25
CA ARG A 207 10.25 -3.22 -4.39
C ARG A 207 10.67 -2.37 -5.58
N ALA A 208 11.61 -2.85 -6.39
CA ALA A 208 12.00 -2.22 -7.64
C ALA A 208 10.81 -2.08 -8.61
N VAL A 209 10.83 -1.02 -9.43
CA VAL A 209 9.83 -0.77 -10.47
C VAL A 209 9.77 -1.94 -11.46
N GLN A 210 8.56 -2.34 -11.82
CA GLN A 210 8.26 -3.48 -12.70
C GLN A 210 7.84 -3.00 -14.08
N PRO A 211 8.07 -3.81 -15.13
CA PRO A 211 7.65 -3.48 -16.48
C PRO A 211 6.15 -3.26 -16.60
N LEU A 212 5.73 -2.28 -17.38
CA LEU A 212 4.32 -1.96 -17.60
C LEU A 212 3.59 -3.08 -18.39
N ASN A 213 4.29 -3.80 -19.27
CA ASN A 213 3.78 -4.94 -20.05
C ASN A 213 2.44 -4.64 -20.77
N ASN A 214 2.38 -3.49 -21.48
CA ASN A 214 1.21 -3.01 -22.22
C ASN A 214 -0.05 -2.71 -21.39
N ARG A 215 0.06 -2.65 -20.05
CA ARG A 215 -1.06 -2.19 -19.22
C ARG A 215 -1.39 -0.73 -19.52
N THR A 216 -2.67 -0.41 -19.49
CA THR A 216 -3.14 0.97 -19.61
C THR A 216 -3.14 1.63 -18.24
N ILE A 217 -2.55 2.82 -18.17
CA ILE A 217 -2.69 3.73 -17.04
C ILE A 217 -3.75 4.76 -17.40
N LEU A 218 -4.78 4.89 -16.58
CA LEU A 218 -5.84 5.87 -16.75
C LEU A 218 -5.62 7.05 -15.81
N GLU A 219 -5.94 8.26 -16.28
CA GLU A 219 -5.85 9.50 -15.51
C GLU A 219 -7.24 10.11 -15.35
N SER A 220 -7.60 10.46 -14.10
CA SER A 220 -8.85 11.16 -13.80
C SER A 220 -8.82 12.62 -14.30
N PRO A 221 -9.98 13.23 -14.48
CA PRO A 221 -10.10 14.65 -14.81
C PRO A 221 -9.35 15.56 -13.85
#